data_fc3879f25ff36c7d8450ade136ad422f
#
_entry.id   fc3879f25ff36c7d8450ade136ad422f
#
_cell.length_a   1.000
_cell.length_b   1.000
_cell.length_c   1.000
_cell.angle_alpha   90.00
_cell.angle_beta   90.00
_cell.angle_gamma   90.00
#
_symmetry.space_group_name_H-M   'P 1'
#
loop_
_entity.id
_entity.type
_entity.pdbx_description
1 polymer ?
#
loop_
_entity_poly.entity_id
_entity_poly.type
_entity_poly.pdbx_seq_one_letter_code
_entity_poly.pdbx_strand_id
1 'polypeptide(L)'
;MEKARSHGFTLMELLIATGLFAVAVTGLVALFPTAQRVSREGEEEARATLIAGNVLDALARSSPDGSFPLATGTTEGELRFEPLDPRVPSEHSVAYGSACEPLSPMDRENADLPVTNPEILDITTLRLGTKASLPGLVVAEVDVASPAAAPASGRSTNRFIRLFPMPPDHD
;
A
#
# COMPACT_ATOMS: atom_id res chain seq x y z
N MET A 1 -29.91 58.63 31.79
CA MET A 1 -28.60 58.08 31.44
C MET A 1 -28.31 56.94 32.43
N GLU A 2 -28.58 55.73 32.02
CA GLU A 2 -28.39 54.53 32.86
C GLU A 2 -26.91 54.12 32.74
N LYS A 3 -26.21 54.12 33.84
CA LYS A 3 -24.78 53.80 33.95
C LYS A 3 -24.64 52.28 33.88
N ALA A 4 -24.26 51.74 32.71
CA ALA A 4 -23.97 50.32 32.57
C ALA A 4 -22.90 49.89 33.57
N ARG A 5 -23.29 49.05 34.54
CA ARG A 5 -22.38 48.40 35.48
C ARG A 5 -21.50 47.41 34.71
N SER A 6 -20.23 47.74 34.48
CA SER A 6 -19.25 46.79 34.01
C SER A 6 -19.00 45.75 35.11
N HIS A 7 -19.52 44.56 34.92
CA HIS A 7 -19.14 43.40 35.74
C HIS A 7 -17.76 42.94 35.29
N GLY A 8 -16.74 43.17 36.13
CA GLY A 8 -15.43 42.56 35.92
C GLY A 8 -15.47 41.07 36.26
N PHE A 9 -14.69 40.27 35.51
CA PHE A 9 -14.50 38.84 35.83
C PHE A 9 -13.92 38.66 37.23
N THR A 10 -14.43 37.71 37.99
CA THR A 10 -13.86 37.32 39.26
C THR A 10 -12.61 36.46 39.04
N LEU A 11 -11.66 36.51 39.97
CA LEU A 11 -10.45 35.67 39.94
C LEU A 11 -10.80 34.17 39.91
N MET A 12 -11.90 33.81 40.55
CA MET A 12 -12.41 32.44 40.55
C MET A 12 -12.92 31.98 39.17
N GLU A 13 -13.61 32.84 38.43
CA GLU A 13 -14.08 32.59 37.07
C GLU A 13 -12.92 32.40 36.12
N LEU A 14 -11.85 33.19 36.26
CA LEU A 14 -10.64 33.05 35.44
C LEU A 14 -9.93 31.72 35.72
N LEU A 15 -9.84 31.30 36.99
CA LEU A 15 -9.24 30.02 37.39
C LEU A 15 -10.04 28.83 36.83
N ILE A 16 -11.34 28.87 36.90
CA ILE A 16 -12.20 27.79 36.34
C ILE A 16 -12.07 27.75 34.81
N ALA A 17 -12.14 28.91 34.16
CA ALA A 17 -12.01 28.98 32.70
C ALA A 17 -10.67 28.46 32.21
N THR A 18 -9.53 28.83 32.83
CA THR A 18 -8.20 28.33 32.51
C THR A 18 -8.06 26.86 32.81
N GLY A 19 -8.63 26.35 33.89
CA GLY A 19 -8.64 24.94 34.21
C GLY A 19 -9.37 24.09 33.15
N LEU A 20 -10.58 24.53 32.76
CA LEU A 20 -11.36 23.88 31.70
C LEU A 20 -10.64 23.94 30.34
N PHE A 21 -10.05 25.08 30.04
CA PHE A 21 -9.27 25.24 28.81
C PHE A 21 -8.06 24.31 28.77
N ALA A 22 -7.32 24.19 29.87
CA ALA A 22 -6.19 23.26 29.98
C ALA A 22 -6.60 21.81 29.76
N VAL A 23 -7.72 21.37 30.34
CA VAL A 23 -8.27 20.02 30.14
C VAL A 23 -8.67 19.80 28.66
N ALA A 24 -9.35 20.77 28.06
CA ALA A 24 -9.77 20.69 26.66
C ALA A 24 -8.58 20.59 25.71
N VAL A 25 -7.54 21.42 25.89
CA VAL A 25 -6.32 21.39 25.08
C VAL A 25 -5.57 20.08 25.26
N THR A 26 -5.44 19.57 26.48
CA THR A 26 -4.78 18.28 26.74
C THR A 26 -5.52 17.14 26.03
N GLY A 27 -6.84 17.13 26.06
CA GLY A 27 -7.66 16.15 25.34
C GLY A 27 -7.45 16.21 23.81
N LEU A 28 -7.41 17.43 23.27
CA LEU A 28 -7.16 17.63 21.84
C LEU A 28 -5.77 17.14 21.41
N VAL A 29 -4.73 17.48 22.19
CA VAL A 29 -3.35 17.05 21.93
C VAL A 29 -3.21 15.53 22.00
N ALA A 30 -3.93 14.88 22.91
CA ALA A 30 -3.92 13.43 23.05
C ALA A 30 -4.49 12.68 21.83
N LEU A 31 -5.35 13.33 21.04
CA LEU A 31 -5.92 12.76 19.80
C LEU A 31 -4.99 12.89 18.59
N PHE A 32 -4.02 13.80 18.64
CA PHE A 32 -3.16 14.10 17.49
C PHE A 32 -2.34 12.90 16.99
N PRO A 33 -1.69 12.10 17.86
CA PRO A 33 -0.96 10.89 17.39
C PRO A 33 -1.86 9.87 16.72
N THR A 34 -3.09 9.70 17.22
CA THR A 34 -4.08 8.78 16.63
C THR A 34 -4.51 9.24 15.26
N ALA A 35 -4.79 10.55 15.09
CA ALA A 35 -5.15 11.12 13.79
C ALA A 35 -4.00 10.96 12.76
N GLN A 36 -2.75 11.20 13.17
CA GLN A 36 -1.59 11.00 12.30
C GLN A 36 -1.41 9.55 11.88
N ARG A 37 -1.64 8.61 12.79
CA ARG A 37 -1.56 7.19 12.50
C ARG A 37 -2.60 6.77 11.45
N VAL A 38 -3.87 7.17 11.66
CA VAL A 38 -4.95 6.87 10.71
C VAL A 38 -4.68 7.47 9.33
N SER A 39 -4.14 8.71 9.29
CA SER A 39 -3.76 9.35 8.02
C SER A 39 -2.69 8.54 7.27
N ARG A 40 -1.63 8.09 7.96
CA ARG A 40 -0.57 7.27 7.36
C ARG A 40 -1.08 5.92 6.86
N GLU A 41 -1.87 5.22 7.68
CA GLU A 41 -2.49 3.95 7.29
C GLU A 41 -3.36 4.12 6.03
N GLY A 42 -4.13 5.22 5.93
CA GLY A 42 -4.93 5.54 4.74
C GLY A 42 -4.08 5.85 3.51
N GLU A 43 -2.96 6.55 3.66
CA GLU A 43 -2.03 6.83 2.55
C GLU A 43 -1.34 5.54 2.06
N GLU A 44 -0.92 4.66 2.96
CA GLU A 44 -0.33 3.35 2.62
C GLU A 44 -1.32 2.47 1.88
N GLU A 45 -2.58 2.40 2.33
CA GLU A 45 -3.64 1.64 1.67
C GLU A 45 -3.97 2.20 0.27
N ALA A 46 -4.02 3.53 0.14
CA ALA A 46 -4.26 4.18 -1.15
C ALA A 46 -3.12 3.87 -2.14
N ARG A 47 -1.85 3.97 -1.72
CA ARG A 47 -0.71 3.60 -2.56
C ARG A 47 -0.75 2.12 -2.94
N ALA A 48 -1.00 1.23 -1.98
CA ALA A 48 -1.10 -0.20 -2.23
C ALA A 48 -2.16 -0.52 -3.29
N THR A 49 -3.31 0.15 -3.23
CA THR A 49 -4.40 -0.01 -4.20
C THR A 49 -3.99 0.46 -5.59
N LEU A 50 -3.30 1.60 -5.70
CA LEU A 50 -2.80 2.12 -6.98
C LEU A 50 -1.74 1.21 -7.59
N ILE A 51 -0.77 0.75 -6.81
CA ILE A 51 0.28 -0.16 -7.25
C ILE A 51 -0.33 -1.47 -7.74
N ALA A 52 -1.18 -2.09 -6.93
CA ALA A 52 -1.82 -3.35 -7.30
C ALA A 52 -2.71 -3.21 -8.55
N GLY A 53 -3.46 -2.12 -8.66
CA GLY A 53 -4.24 -1.79 -9.85
C GLY A 53 -3.38 -1.70 -11.09
N ASN A 54 -2.28 -0.96 -11.04
CA ASN A 54 -1.33 -0.80 -12.15
C ASN A 54 -0.71 -2.13 -12.57
N VAL A 55 -0.29 -2.97 -11.61
CA VAL A 55 0.28 -4.30 -11.89
C VAL A 55 -0.74 -5.21 -12.55
N LEU A 56 -1.95 -5.30 -11.99
CA LEU A 56 -3.00 -6.17 -12.52
C LEU A 56 -3.53 -5.71 -13.88
N ASP A 57 -3.59 -4.41 -14.12
CA ASP A 57 -4.01 -3.85 -15.41
C ASP A 57 -2.90 -3.97 -16.47
N ALA A 58 -1.64 -3.82 -16.08
CA ALA A 58 -0.51 -4.07 -16.97
C ALA A 58 -0.47 -5.56 -17.38
N LEU A 59 -0.68 -6.47 -16.42
CA LEU A 59 -0.80 -7.90 -16.68
C LEU A 59 -1.97 -8.21 -17.64
N ALA A 60 -3.13 -7.59 -17.44
CA ALA A 60 -4.29 -7.78 -18.31
C ALA A 60 -4.06 -7.26 -19.73
N ARG A 61 -3.37 -6.13 -19.91
CA ARG A 61 -3.02 -5.57 -21.24
C ARG A 61 -1.97 -6.40 -21.96
N SER A 62 -1.07 -7.02 -21.24
CA SER A 62 0.03 -7.81 -21.82
C SER A 62 -0.43 -9.22 -22.22
N SER A 63 -1.65 -9.61 -21.91
CA SER A 63 -2.19 -10.94 -22.19
C SER A 63 -3.43 -10.88 -23.13
N PRO A 64 -3.35 -10.25 -24.31
CA PRO A 64 -4.51 -10.16 -25.21
C PRO A 64 -4.90 -11.53 -25.80
N ASP A 65 -3.96 -12.46 -25.90
CA ASP A 65 -4.14 -13.79 -26.50
C ASP A 65 -4.32 -14.90 -25.44
N GLY A 66 -4.45 -14.53 -24.15
CA GLY A 66 -4.42 -15.51 -23.07
C GLY A 66 -3.00 -16.02 -22.75
N SER A 67 -1.96 -15.56 -23.45
CA SER A 67 -0.57 -15.79 -23.04
C SER A 67 -0.29 -14.94 -21.80
N PHE A 68 0.28 -15.59 -20.77
CA PHE A 68 0.62 -14.87 -19.54
C PHE A 68 2.06 -14.36 -19.60
N PRO A 69 2.25 -13.04 -19.69
CA PRO A 69 3.56 -12.45 -19.53
C PRO A 69 3.89 -12.27 -18.04
N LEU A 70 5.13 -12.46 -17.67
CA LEU A 70 5.63 -12.24 -16.33
C LEU A 70 6.37 -10.93 -16.20
N ALA A 71 6.21 -10.28 -15.04
CA ALA A 71 7.03 -9.12 -14.71
C ALA A 71 8.45 -9.57 -14.37
N THR A 72 9.37 -9.45 -15.32
CA THR A 72 10.76 -9.85 -15.12
C THR A 72 11.72 -8.69 -14.95
N GLY A 73 11.25 -7.45 -15.12
CA GLY A 73 12.11 -6.29 -14.96
C GLY A 73 11.39 -4.97 -15.06
N THR A 74 12.14 -3.92 -14.76
CA THR A 74 11.76 -2.53 -15.00
C THR A 74 12.73 -1.93 -16.01
N THR A 75 12.22 -1.21 -16.99
CA THR A 75 13.04 -0.37 -17.85
C THR A 75 12.42 1.02 -17.85
N GLU A 76 13.17 2.01 -17.41
CA GLU A 76 12.73 3.43 -17.37
C GLU A 76 11.39 3.65 -16.65
N GLY A 77 11.16 2.95 -15.52
CA GLY A 77 9.94 3.10 -14.73
C GLY A 77 8.73 2.33 -15.24
N GLU A 78 8.90 1.47 -16.25
CA GLU A 78 7.84 0.65 -16.82
C GLU A 78 8.03 -0.83 -16.46
N LEU A 79 6.95 -1.51 -16.05
CA LEU A 79 6.97 -2.95 -15.83
C LEU A 79 7.06 -3.68 -17.16
N ARG A 80 8.05 -4.54 -17.30
CA ARG A 80 8.17 -5.48 -18.43
C ARG A 80 7.71 -6.85 -18.00
N PHE A 81 6.94 -7.48 -18.89
CA PHE A 81 6.43 -8.83 -18.70
C PHE A 81 7.00 -9.71 -19.81
N GLU A 82 7.52 -10.89 -19.43
CA GLU A 82 7.94 -11.93 -20.37
C GLU A 82 6.90 -13.05 -20.43
N PRO A 83 6.77 -13.76 -21.57
CA PRO A 83 5.84 -14.88 -21.70
C PRO A 83 6.16 -15.98 -20.68
N LEU A 84 5.17 -16.45 -19.96
CA LEU A 84 5.29 -17.51 -18.97
C LEU A 84 4.18 -18.53 -19.09
N ASP A 85 4.51 -19.77 -18.77
CA ASP A 85 3.49 -20.81 -18.59
C ASP A 85 2.79 -20.58 -17.25
N PRO A 86 1.49 -20.18 -17.24
CA PRO A 86 0.75 -19.94 -16.02
C PRO A 86 0.50 -21.20 -15.18
N ARG A 87 0.81 -22.39 -15.74
CA ARG A 87 0.73 -23.66 -15.04
C ARG A 87 1.90 -23.85 -14.07
N VAL A 88 2.99 -23.14 -14.29
CA VAL A 88 4.14 -23.12 -13.38
C VAL A 88 3.97 -22.00 -12.38
N PRO A 89 3.84 -22.30 -11.08
CA PRO A 89 3.75 -21.26 -10.05
C PRO A 89 5.00 -20.36 -10.11
N SER A 90 4.78 -19.07 -10.14
CA SER A 90 5.85 -18.08 -10.21
C SER A 90 5.63 -16.95 -9.21
N GLU A 91 6.73 -16.42 -8.69
CA GLU A 91 6.73 -15.33 -7.70
C GLU A 91 7.80 -14.30 -8.09
N HIS A 92 7.39 -13.04 -8.18
CA HIS A 92 8.25 -11.92 -8.55
C HIS A 92 8.01 -10.74 -7.64
N SER A 93 9.11 -10.16 -7.15
CA SER A 93 9.06 -8.97 -6.30
C SER A 93 9.66 -7.77 -7.01
N VAL A 94 9.03 -6.62 -6.84
CA VAL A 94 9.43 -5.33 -7.41
C VAL A 94 9.35 -4.26 -6.33
N ALA A 95 10.37 -3.40 -6.27
CA ALA A 95 10.41 -2.24 -5.41
C ALA A 95 9.68 -1.06 -6.04
N TYR A 96 8.93 -0.31 -5.24
CA TYR A 96 8.17 0.85 -5.67
C TYR A 96 8.55 2.11 -4.90
N GLY A 97 8.56 3.24 -5.60
CA GLY A 97 8.84 4.56 -5.06
C GLY A 97 7.60 5.33 -4.60
N SER A 98 7.81 6.59 -4.24
CA SER A 98 6.79 7.47 -3.66
C SER A 98 5.66 7.84 -4.63
N ALA A 99 5.95 7.89 -5.94
CA ALA A 99 4.95 8.14 -6.98
C ALA A 99 4.30 6.87 -7.51
N CYS A 100 4.44 5.74 -6.78
CA CYS A 100 3.95 4.43 -7.19
C CYS A 100 4.57 3.93 -8.50
N GLU A 101 5.80 4.36 -8.80
CA GLU A 101 6.59 3.92 -9.93
C GLU A 101 7.43 2.67 -9.58
N PRO A 102 7.53 1.69 -10.48
CA PRO A 102 8.42 0.55 -10.29
C PRO A 102 9.88 0.99 -10.44
N LEU A 103 10.70 0.74 -9.43
CA LEU A 103 12.11 1.14 -9.41
C LEU A 103 13.06 0.02 -9.84
N SER A 104 12.93 -1.14 -9.24
CA SER A 104 13.81 -2.27 -9.53
C SER A 104 13.16 -3.61 -9.20
N PRO A 105 13.49 -4.68 -9.96
CA PRO A 105 13.17 -6.03 -9.56
C PRO A 105 13.94 -6.38 -8.28
N MET A 106 13.36 -7.22 -7.45
CA MET A 106 13.97 -7.70 -6.21
C MET A 106 13.94 -9.23 -6.18
N ASP A 107 15.04 -9.84 -5.78
CA ASP A 107 15.06 -11.25 -5.45
C ASP A 107 14.26 -11.49 -4.17
N ARG A 108 13.66 -12.68 -4.04
CA ARG A 108 12.85 -13.05 -2.88
C ARG A 108 13.59 -12.86 -1.56
N GLU A 109 14.86 -13.24 -1.52
CA GLU A 109 15.70 -13.11 -0.33
C GLU A 109 15.88 -11.64 0.09
N ASN A 110 16.05 -10.74 -0.89
CA ASN A 110 16.18 -9.30 -0.64
C ASN A 110 14.83 -8.64 -0.32
N ALA A 111 13.72 -9.18 -0.81
CA ALA A 111 12.39 -8.66 -0.51
C ALA A 111 12.00 -8.85 0.96
N ASP A 112 12.53 -9.86 1.65
CA ASP A 112 12.28 -10.13 3.06
C ASP A 112 13.14 -9.27 4.01
N LEU A 113 14.24 -8.68 3.51
CA LEU A 113 15.13 -7.84 4.30
C LEU A 113 14.65 -6.39 4.37
N PRO A 114 15.03 -5.65 5.44
CA PRO A 114 14.81 -4.21 5.50
C PRO A 114 15.53 -3.49 4.37
N VAL A 115 14.80 -2.70 3.58
CA VAL A 115 15.38 -1.92 2.49
C VAL A 115 15.99 -0.64 3.03
N THR A 116 17.27 -0.42 2.73
CA THR A 116 18.03 0.75 3.19
C THR A 116 17.93 1.94 2.24
N ASN A 117 17.48 1.74 0.99
CA ASN A 117 17.26 2.81 0.04
C ASN A 117 16.00 3.60 0.41
N PRO A 118 16.12 4.91 0.78
CA PRO A 118 14.98 5.72 1.21
C PRO A 118 13.98 6.04 0.08
N GLU A 119 14.34 5.82 -1.17
CA GLU A 119 13.45 6.00 -2.32
C GLU A 119 12.42 4.86 -2.44
N ILE A 120 12.74 3.70 -1.86
CA ILE A 120 11.86 2.52 -1.90
C ILE A 120 10.92 2.58 -0.70
N LEU A 121 9.64 2.78 -0.96
CA LEU A 121 8.61 2.84 0.08
C LEU A 121 7.83 1.53 0.22
N ASP A 122 7.57 0.86 -0.90
CA ASP A 122 6.72 -0.33 -0.95
C ASP A 122 7.44 -1.47 -1.69
N ILE A 123 7.15 -2.71 -1.28
CA ILE A 123 7.59 -3.92 -2.00
C ILE A 123 6.34 -4.65 -2.48
N THR A 124 6.29 -4.90 -3.77
CA THR A 124 5.17 -5.62 -4.37
C THR A 124 5.62 -7.00 -4.81
N THR A 125 4.90 -8.02 -4.38
CA THR A 125 5.13 -9.40 -4.78
C THR A 125 3.94 -9.89 -5.60
N LEU A 126 4.19 -10.19 -6.87
CA LEU A 126 3.23 -10.81 -7.78
C LEU A 126 3.42 -12.32 -7.75
N ARG A 127 2.36 -13.06 -7.46
CA ARG A 127 2.30 -14.53 -7.57
C ARG A 127 1.30 -14.92 -8.63
N LEU A 128 1.73 -15.77 -9.53
CA LEU A 128 0.87 -16.36 -10.55
C LEU A 128 0.79 -17.88 -10.35
N GLY A 129 -0.37 -18.44 -10.58
CA GLY A 129 -0.53 -19.89 -10.50
C GLY A 129 -1.96 -20.34 -10.70
N THR A 130 -2.14 -21.65 -10.80
CA THR A 130 -3.45 -22.29 -10.88
C THR A 130 -3.84 -22.86 -9.52
N LYS A 131 -5.13 -22.83 -9.22
CA LYS A 131 -5.66 -23.50 -8.03
C LYS A 131 -6.61 -24.63 -8.44
N ALA A 132 -6.47 -25.79 -7.82
CA ALA A 132 -7.33 -26.96 -8.10
C ALA A 132 -8.83 -26.68 -7.90
N SER A 133 -9.16 -25.72 -7.02
CA SER A 133 -10.54 -25.25 -6.77
C SER A 133 -11.11 -24.35 -7.86
N LEU A 134 -10.28 -23.87 -8.80
CA LEU A 134 -10.65 -22.92 -9.85
C LEU A 134 -10.11 -23.43 -11.21
N PRO A 135 -10.63 -24.55 -11.72
CA PRO A 135 -10.16 -25.13 -12.99
C PRO A 135 -10.41 -24.16 -14.15
N GLY A 136 -9.43 -24.06 -15.05
CA GLY A 136 -9.50 -23.16 -16.20
C GLY A 136 -9.25 -21.69 -15.88
N LEU A 137 -8.83 -21.36 -14.65
CA LEU A 137 -8.47 -19.99 -14.24
C LEU A 137 -7.04 -19.93 -13.72
N VAL A 138 -6.37 -18.83 -14.05
CA VAL A 138 -5.12 -18.41 -13.46
C VAL A 138 -5.42 -17.39 -12.38
N VAL A 139 -4.82 -17.58 -11.22
CA VAL A 139 -4.92 -16.65 -10.09
C VAL A 139 -3.69 -15.76 -10.09
N ALA A 140 -3.88 -14.45 -10.25
CA ALA A 140 -2.87 -13.45 -9.99
C ALA A 140 -3.12 -12.86 -8.61
N GLU A 141 -2.13 -13.00 -7.74
CA GLU A 141 -2.14 -12.50 -6.37
C GLU A 141 -1.03 -11.46 -6.24
N VAL A 142 -1.41 -10.24 -5.85
CA VAL A 142 -0.49 -9.11 -5.66
C VAL A 142 -0.50 -8.74 -4.20
N ASP A 143 0.63 -8.92 -3.54
CA ASP A 143 0.87 -8.48 -2.17
C ASP A 143 1.70 -7.20 -2.20
N VAL A 144 1.20 -6.12 -1.60
CA VAL A 144 1.93 -4.86 -1.42
C VAL A 144 2.26 -4.70 0.05
N ALA A 145 3.54 -4.68 0.37
CA ALA A 145 4.09 -4.63 1.73
C ALA A 145 4.75 -3.27 2.01
N SER A 146 4.30 -2.60 3.07
CA SER A 146 4.76 -1.27 3.53
C SER A 146 5.05 -1.27 5.04
N PRO A 147 5.98 -0.46 5.53
CA PRO A 147 7.02 0.24 4.77
C PRO A 147 8.17 -0.71 4.41
N ALA A 148 8.78 -0.53 3.23
CA ALA A 148 9.89 -1.36 2.76
C ALA A 148 11.11 -1.34 3.71
N ALA A 149 11.32 -0.25 4.44
CA ALA A 149 12.40 -0.11 5.43
C ALA A 149 12.24 -1.01 6.66
N ALA A 150 11.04 -1.54 6.93
CA ALA A 150 10.84 -2.49 8.01
C ALA A 150 11.23 -3.91 7.58
N PRO A 151 11.61 -4.81 8.53
CA PRO A 151 11.73 -6.23 8.25
C PRO A 151 10.37 -6.81 7.86
N ALA A 152 10.32 -7.92 7.11
CA ALA A 152 9.09 -8.50 6.60
C ALA A 152 8.00 -8.70 7.68
N SER A 153 8.40 -9.11 8.90
CA SER A 153 7.49 -9.28 10.04
C SER A 153 6.89 -7.98 10.59
N GLY A 154 7.46 -6.83 10.23
CA GLY A 154 7.02 -5.49 10.67
C GLY A 154 6.25 -4.71 9.60
N ARG A 155 6.05 -5.28 8.41
CA ARG A 155 5.33 -4.64 7.31
C ARG A 155 3.84 -4.92 7.37
N SER A 156 3.04 -3.91 7.08
CA SER A 156 1.64 -4.09 6.71
C SER A 156 1.57 -4.65 5.30
N THR A 157 0.74 -5.65 5.05
CA THR A 157 0.60 -6.26 3.72
C THR A 157 -0.84 -6.19 3.26
N ASN A 158 -1.06 -5.54 2.14
CA ASN A 158 -2.34 -5.49 1.45
C ASN A 158 -2.34 -6.48 0.29
N ARG A 159 -3.34 -7.37 0.24
CA ARG A 159 -3.45 -8.43 -0.75
C ARG A 159 -4.58 -8.16 -1.72
N PHE A 160 -4.28 -8.29 -3.01
CA PHE A 160 -5.22 -8.13 -4.11
C PHE A 160 -5.19 -9.38 -4.98
N ILE A 161 -6.35 -9.83 -5.45
CA ILE A 161 -6.48 -11.05 -6.24
C ILE A 161 -7.30 -10.74 -7.48
N ARG A 162 -6.82 -11.21 -8.64
CA ARG A 162 -7.56 -11.18 -9.90
C ARG A 162 -7.51 -12.54 -10.58
N LEU A 163 -8.61 -12.92 -11.18
CA LEU A 163 -8.74 -14.16 -11.93
C LEU A 163 -8.67 -13.87 -13.42
N PHE A 164 -7.92 -14.68 -14.14
CA PHE A 164 -7.78 -14.61 -15.59
C PHE A 164 -8.16 -15.96 -16.20
N PRO A 165 -8.74 -15.98 -17.40
CA PRO A 165 -8.97 -17.23 -18.11
C PRO A 165 -7.63 -17.90 -18.44
N MET A 166 -7.56 -19.22 -18.33
CA MET A 166 -6.39 -19.97 -18.76
C MET A 166 -6.28 -19.90 -20.28
N PRO A 167 -5.08 -19.66 -20.84
CA PRO A 167 -4.87 -19.71 -22.27
C PRO A 167 -5.21 -21.11 -22.80
N PRO A 168 -5.74 -21.22 -24.03
CA PRO A 168 -5.99 -22.51 -24.66
C PRO A 168 -4.68 -23.30 -24.81
N ASP A 169 -4.77 -24.62 -24.72
CA ASP A 169 -3.63 -25.48 -25.01
C ASP A 169 -3.25 -25.30 -26.47
N HIS A 170 -2.05 -24.83 -26.71
CA HIS A 170 -1.46 -24.86 -28.06
C HIS A 170 -0.85 -26.25 -28.26
N ASP A 171 -1.61 -27.13 -28.94
CA ASP A 171 -1.13 -28.44 -29.44
C ASP A 171 -0.09 -28.24 -30.54
#